data_41b94c77ef5afec4271d2443f93f02c8
#
_entry.id   41b94c77ef5afec4271d2443f93f02c8
#
_cell.length_a   1.000
_cell.length_b   1.000
_cell.length_c   1.000
_cell.angle_alpha   90.00
_cell.angle_beta   90.00
_cell.angle_gamma   90.00
#
_symmetry.space_group_name_H-M   'P 1'
#
loop_
_entity.id
_entity.type
_entity.pdbx_description
1 polymer ?
#
loop_
_entity_poly.entity_id
_entity_poly.type
_entity_poly.pdbx_seq_one_letter_code
_entity_poly.pdbx_strand_id
1 'polypeptide(L)'
;NKHFSKSGASFDAGLEEIVDVDSWFRGMAYAVLSGAGDNAGSGSSHNGMYYARPDGRVMFLPHDMDFGAAGGNATASIFANGQCNKLASVPSRRRIYFGILHDIVTTTWNSAYMSDYTTHLASLDPSQSWGGKLSFFDARGNYVLTQINNSIAPINFELTTPSPLTVASSTATISGEGWVNVREIRLSGGSDPLTVEWTDGDSWTVDIPVAPGSDLYTIEAYDFSGNLIDTDTITVDNNGTVEPASASNLAVSELMYHPSAPTAAEVSAGFTDVDLFEFIE
;
A
#
# COMPACT_ATOMS: atom_id res chain seq x y z
N ASN A 1 19.10 -9.13 6.10
CA ASN A 1 19.36 -8.71 7.49
C ASN A 1 20.21 -7.45 7.64
N LYS A 2 21.16 -7.17 6.73
CA LYS A 2 21.97 -5.95 6.80
C LYS A 2 21.14 -4.66 6.67
N HIS A 3 20.05 -4.67 5.92
CA HIS A 3 19.21 -3.48 5.75
C HIS A 3 18.45 -3.16 7.04
N PHE A 4 17.88 -4.15 7.71
CA PHE A 4 17.16 -3.96 8.98
C PHE A 4 18.05 -3.54 10.16
N SER A 5 19.37 -3.60 10.04
CA SER A 5 20.30 -3.02 11.02
C SER A 5 20.51 -1.52 10.88
N LYS A 6 20.15 -0.93 9.72
CA LYS A 6 20.21 0.51 9.48
C LYS A 6 19.09 1.25 10.25
N SER A 7 19.11 2.57 10.31
CA SER A 7 18.09 3.40 10.96
C SER A 7 17.90 4.74 10.24
N GLY A 8 16.74 5.39 10.46
CA GLY A 8 16.38 6.68 9.86
C GLY A 8 16.50 6.65 8.34
N ALA A 9 16.91 7.75 7.74
CA ALA A 9 16.99 7.90 6.29
C ALA A 9 17.82 6.79 5.59
N SER A 10 18.84 6.23 6.25
CA SER A 10 19.62 5.13 5.67
C SER A 10 18.87 3.80 5.65
N PHE A 11 17.87 3.63 6.52
CA PHE A 11 16.95 2.49 6.47
C PHE A 11 15.91 2.68 5.37
N ASP A 12 15.37 3.89 5.22
CA ASP A 12 14.31 4.19 4.27
C ASP A 12 14.83 4.17 2.82
N ALA A 13 16.07 4.62 2.60
CA ALA A 13 16.68 4.61 1.27
C ALA A 13 16.82 3.18 0.71
N GLY A 14 16.18 2.94 -0.45
CA GLY A 14 16.20 1.65 -1.14
C GLY A 14 15.47 0.51 -0.42
N LEU A 15 14.65 0.80 0.60
CA LEU A 15 13.90 -0.24 1.31
C LEU A 15 12.95 -0.98 0.38
N GLU A 16 12.20 -0.24 -0.42
CA GLU A 16 11.16 -0.79 -1.29
C GLU A 16 11.71 -1.51 -2.53
N GLU A 17 12.99 -1.32 -2.82
CA GLU A 17 13.74 -2.12 -3.81
C GLU A 17 14.07 -3.53 -3.28
N ILE A 18 14.12 -3.69 -1.95
CA ILE A 18 14.55 -4.94 -1.28
C ILE A 18 13.38 -5.65 -0.63
N VAL A 19 12.37 -4.91 -0.18
CA VAL A 19 11.26 -5.43 0.63
C VAL A 19 9.94 -5.17 -0.09
N ASP A 20 9.14 -6.21 -0.26
CA ASP A 20 7.74 -6.06 -0.64
C ASP A 20 6.95 -5.63 0.61
N VAL A 21 6.88 -4.32 0.82
CA VAL A 21 6.30 -3.70 2.04
C VAL A 21 4.85 -4.14 2.25
N ASP A 22 4.06 -4.25 1.18
CA ASP A 22 2.66 -4.66 1.27
C ASP A 22 2.54 -6.09 1.80
N SER A 23 3.31 -7.04 1.27
CA SER A 23 3.30 -8.43 1.76
C SER A 23 3.76 -8.54 3.23
N TRP A 24 4.76 -7.75 3.62
CA TRP A 24 5.22 -7.71 5.01
C TRP A 24 4.13 -7.19 5.95
N PHE A 25 3.47 -6.10 5.58
CA PHE A 25 2.39 -5.55 6.39
C PHE A 25 1.17 -6.48 6.47
N ARG A 26 0.81 -7.18 5.39
CA ARG A 26 -0.27 -8.19 5.42
C ARG A 26 0.07 -9.34 6.35
N GLY A 27 1.28 -9.87 6.26
CA GLY A 27 1.73 -10.95 7.15
C GLY A 27 1.79 -10.51 8.62
N MET A 28 2.29 -9.31 8.89
CA MET A 28 2.35 -8.74 10.23
C MET A 28 0.95 -8.41 10.79
N ALA A 29 0.05 -7.87 9.96
CA ALA A 29 -1.34 -7.62 10.34
C ALA A 29 -2.05 -8.91 10.75
N TYR A 30 -1.87 -9.99 9.98
CA TYR A 30 -2.43 -11.28 10.33
C TYR A 30 -1.90 -11.81 11.67
N ALA A 31 -0.58 -11.73 11.89
CA ALA A 31 0.04 -12.13 13.15
C ALA A 31 -0.47 -11.30 14.34
N VAL A 32 -0.61 -9.99 14.16
CA VAL A 32 -1.15 -9.08 15.18
C VAL A 32 -2.60 -9.38 15.51
N LEU A 33 -3.43 -9.59 14.51
CA LEU A 33 -4.85 -9.88 14.69
C LEU A 33 -5.07 -11.24 15.32
N SER A 34 -4.39 -12.27 14.84
CA SER A 34 -4.51 -13.63 15.38
C SER A 34 -3.98 -13.78 16.81
N GLY A 35 -3.08 -12.90 17.24
CA GLY A 35 -2.42 -13.00 18.54
C GLY A 35 -1.49 -14.21 18.63
N ALA A 36 -1.05 -14.75 17.50
CA ALA A 36 -0.14 -15.88 17.45
C ALA A 36 1.20 -15.54 18.12
N GLY A 37 1.54 -16.25 19.17
CA GLY A 37 2.63 -15.89 20.09
C GLY A 37 4.02 -16.30 19.62
N ASP A 38 4.13 -17.28 18.73
CA ASP A 38 5.38 -17.91 18.39
C ASP A 38 5.71 -17.80 16.87
N ASN A 39 5.50 -16.64 16.30
CA ASN A 39 5.82 -16.38 14.91
C ASN A 39 6.65 -15.09 14.72
N ALA A 40 7.22 -14.92 13.54
CA ALA A 40 8.05 -13.78 13.21
C ALA A 40 7.29 -12.45 13.33
N GLY A 41 5.97 -12.43 13.12
CA GLY A 41 5.12 -11.27 13.32
C GLY A 41 4.99 -10.85 14.79
N SER A 42 5.09 -11.79 15.74
CA SER A 42 5.02 -11.51 17.18
C SER A 42 6.38 -11.22 17.83
N GLY A 43 7.45 -11.17 17.03
CA GLY A 43 8.80 -10.91 17.52
C GLY A 43 9.63 -12.14 17.83
N SER A 44 9.07 -13.33 17.66
CA SER A 44 9.81 -14.59 17.64
C SER A 44 10.60 -14.72 16.33
N SER A 45 11.73 -15.43 16.35
CA SER A 45 12.47 -15.79 15.12
C SER A 45 11.91 -17.03 14.43
N HIS A 46 10.79 -17.57 14.90
CA HIS A 46 10.14 -18.78 14.40
C HIS A 46 9.04 -18.44 13.39
N ASN A 47 8.63 -19.47 12.64
CA ASN A 47 7.38 -19.50 11.88
C ASN A 47 7.17 -18.33 10.91
N GLY A 48 8.25 -17.89 10.26
CA GLY A 48 8.24 -16.94 9.17
C GLY A 48 8.93 -17.50 7.95
N MET A 49 8.28 -17.45 6.81
CA MET A 49 8.88 -17.77 5.53
C MET A 49 9.18 -16.50 4.74
N TYR A 50 10.26 -16.54 4.00
CA TYR A 50 10.69 -15.42 3.16
C TYR A 50 10.88 -15.92 1.74
N TYR A 51 10.25 -15.25 0.79
CA TYR A 51 10.38 -15.55 -0.62
C TYR A 51 11.05 -14.38 -1.34
N ALA A 52 12.19 -14.68 -1.98
CA ALA A 52 12.86 -13.72 -2.85
C ALA A 52 12.20 -13.77 -4.23
N ARG A 53 11.59 -12.69 -4.64
CA ARG A 53 10.91 -12.52 -5.92
C ARG A 53 11.93 -12.37 -7.06
N PRO A 54 11.52 -12.64 -8.32
CA PRO A 54 12.40 -12.39 -9.48
C PRO A 54 12.85 -10.93 -9.63
N ASP A 55 12.06 -9.97 -9.14
CA ASP A 55 12.37 -8.53 -9.14
C ASP A 55 13.34 -8.11 -8.00
N GLY A 56 13.88 -9.09 -7.25
CA GLY A 56 14.83 -8.84 -6.16
C GLY A 56 14.21 -8.53 -4.79
N ARG A 57 12.90 -8.26 -4.73
CA ARG A 57 12.23 -7.95 -3.47
C ARG A 57 11.93 -9.22 -2.66
N VAL A 58 11.93 -9.07 -1.36
CA VAL A 58 11.64 -10.15 -0.41
C VAL A 58 10.24 -9.98 0.15
N MET A 59 9.40 -11.00 -0.02
CA MET A 59 8.09 -11.14 0.62
C MET A 59 8.24 -11.80 1.99
N PHE A 60 7.36 -11.44 2.92
CA PHE A 60 7.16 -12.14 4.20
C PHE A 60 5.84 -12.91 4.16
N LEU A 61 5.90 -14.19 4.52
CA LEU A 61 4.76 -15.10 4.60
C LEU A 61 4.70 -15.68 6.02
N PRO A 62 3.62 -15.38 6.79
CA PRO A 62 3.44 -16.01 8.09
C PRO A 62 3.23 -17.53 7.92
N HIS A 63 3.80 -18.30 8.82
CA HIS A 63 3.73 -19.75 8.83
C HIS A 63 3.41 -20.24 10.25
N ASP A 64 2.80 -21.42 10.36
CA ASP A 64 2.51 -22.11 11.61
C ASP A 64 1.78 -21.22 12.64
N MET A 65 0.54 -20.85 12.29
CA MET A 65 -0.29 -19.91 13.06
C MET A 65 -1.25 -20.65 14.02
N ASP A 66 -0.89 -21.86 14.48
CA ASP A 66 -1.71 -22.73 15.32
C ASP A 66 -2.02 -22.15 16.71
N PHE A 67 -1.16 -21.29 17.24
CA PHE A 67 -1.41 -20.53 18.47
C PHE A 67 -2.30 -19.29 18.26
N GLY A 68 -2.84 -19.10 17.05
CA GLY A 68 -3.72 -17.99 16.73
C GLY A 68 -5.07 -18.07 17.47
N ALA A 69 -5.54 -16.94 18.01
CA ALA A 69 -6.81 -16.79 18.72
C ALA A 69 -7.00 -17.74 19.94
N ALA A 70 -5.95 -18.34 20.44
CA ALA A 70 -5.97 -19.29 21.56
C ALA A 70 -5.89 -18.60 22.93
N GLY A 71 -6.58 -17.47 23.13
CA GLY A 71 -6.55 -16.72 24.39
C GLY A 71 -5.61 -15.50 24.35
N GLY A 72 -5.38 -14.95 23.18
CA GLY A 72 -4.58 -13.76 22.98
C GLY A 72 -5.14 -12.54 23.73
N ASN A 73 -4.24 -11.59 24.05
CA ASN A 73 -4.63 -10.31 24.63
C ASN A 73 -5.22 -9.42 23.53
N ALA A 74 -6.54 -9.17 23.56
CA ALA A 74 -7.23 -8.32 22.59
C ALA A 74 -6.68 -6.89 22.55
N THR A 75 -6.05 -6.42 23.63
CA THR A 75 -5.44 -5.08 23.77
C THR A 75 -3.92 -5.07 23.59
N ALA A 76 -3.33 -6.16 23.07
CA ALA A 76 -1.91 -6.19 22.74
C ALA A 76 -1.57 -5.14 21.67
N SER A 77 -0.29 -4.73 21.63
CA SER A 77 0.20 -3.79 20.62
C SER A 77 -0.24 -4.17 19.20
N ILE A 78 -0.59 -3.17 18.41
CA ILE A 78 -0.87 -3.35 16.97
C ILE A 78 0.42 -3.36 16.14
N PHE A 79 1.57 -3.11 16.75
CA PHE A 79 2.88 -3.28 16.15
C PHE A 79 3.49 -4.55 16.73
N ALA A 80 3.51 -5.62 15.95
CA ALA A 80 3.88 -6.95 16.41
C ALA A 80 5.29 -7.02 16.99
N ASN A 81 6.23 -6.33 16.36
CA ASN A 81 7.65 -6.37 16.76
C ASN A 81 8.41 -5.11 16.32
N GLY A 82 9.70 -5.06 16.66
CA GLY A 82 10.57 -3.95 16.30
C GLY A 82 10.76 -3.75 14.78
N GLN A 83 10.61 -4.80 13.98
CA GLN A 83 10.70 -4.71 12.52
C GLN A 83 9.42 -4.06 11.94
N CYS A 84 8.26 -4.47 12.43
CA CYS A 84 6.98 -3.84 12.08
C CYS A 84 6.97 -2.36 12.44
N ASN A 85 7.36 -2.02 13.67
CA ASN A 85 7.51 -0.63 14.09
C ASN A 85 8.45 0.16 13.18
N LYS A 86 9.54 -0.45 12.78
CA LYS A 86 10.53 0.18 11.93
C LYS A 86 10.03 0.41 10.51
N LEU A 87 9.34 -0.57 9.92
CA LEU A 87 8.69 -0.41 8.62
C LEU A 87 7.62 0.67 8.65
N ALA A 88 6.81 0.71 9.70
CA ALA A 88 5.73 1.68 9.89
C ALA A 88 6.19 3.01 10.54
N SER A 89 7.49 3.29 10.63
CA SER A 89 7.99 4.52 11.23
C SER A 89 7.73 5.76 10.36
N VAL A 90 7.68 5.59 9.05
CA VAL A 90 7.35 6.65 8.09
C VAL A 90 5.84 6.76 7.95
N PRO A 91 5.25 7.96 8.04
CA PRO A 91 3.80 8.16 8.03
C PRO A 91 3.10 7.53 6.81
N SER A 92 3.64 7.67 5.61
CA SER A 92 3.08 7.08 4.38
C SER A 92 3.03 5.55 4.43
N ARG A 93 4.06 4.89 4.94
CA ARG A 93 4.06 3.43 5.13
C ARG A 93 3.17 2.99 6.29
N ARG A 94 3.13 3.76 7.39
CA ARG A 94 2.20 3.50 8.51
C ARG A 94 0.77 3.52 8.06
N ARG A 95 0.42 4.47 7.19
CA ARG A 95 -0.88 4.56 6.56
C ARG A 95 -1.27 3.27 5.82
N ILE A 96 -0.36 2.69 5.02
CA ILE A 96 -0.58 1.41 4.32
C ILE A 96 -0.86 0.29 5.32
N TYR A 97 -0.07 0.19 6.38
CA TYR A 97 -0.26 -0.82 7.43
C TYR A 97 -1.61 -0.68 8.13
N PHE A 98 -2.01 0.54 8.45
CA PHE A 98 -3.30 0.81 9.08
C PHE A 98 -4.48 0.54 8.14
N GLY A 99 -4.33 0.85 6.86
CA GLY A 99 -5.33 0.52 5.85
C GLY A 99 -5.53 -0.99 5.71
N ILE A 100 -4.45 -1.76 5.71
CA ILE A 100 -4.51 -3.23 5.70
C ILE A 100 -5.21 -3.76 6.96
N LEU A 101 -4.85 -3.27 8.14
CA LEU A 101 -5.52 -3.66 9.39
C LEU A 101 -6.99 -3.29 9.38
N HIS A 102 -7.33 -2.08 8.93
CA HIS A 102 -8.72 -1.61 8.80
C HIS A 102 -9.52 -2.52 7.87
N ASP A 103 -9.01 -2.79 6.67
CA ASP A 103 -9.66 -3.66 5.69
C ASP A 103 -9.94 -5.05 6.26
N ILE A 104 -8.94 -5.72 6.84
CA ILE A 104 -9.08 -7.06 7.41
C ILE A 104 -10.14 -7.07 8.54
N VAL A 105 -10.10 -6.08 9.44
CA VAL A 105 -11.04 -6.01 10.56
C VAL A 105 -12.47 -5.76 10.08
N THR A 106 -12.66 -4.87 9.12
CA THR A 106 -14.00 -4.52 8.64
C THR A 106 -14.59 -5.54 7.68
N THR A 107 -13.77 -6.37 7.05
CA THR A 107 -14.24 -7.37 6.07
C THR A 107 -14.29 -8.79 6.63
N THR A 108 -13.18 -9.30 7.19
CA THR A 108 -13.03 -10.73 7.49
C THR A 108 -12.72 -11.05 8.95
N TRP A 109 -12.12 -10.14 9.70
CA TRP A 109 -11.74 -10.35 11.11
C TRP A 109 -12.82 -9.82 12.07
N ASN A 110 -14.03 -10.35 11.97
CA ASN A 110 -15.16 -9.99 12.83
C ASN A 110 -16.11 -11.17 12.99
N SER A 111 -16.99 -11.09 14.00
CA SER A 111 -17.94 -12.17 14.29
C SER A 111 -18.96 -12.37 13.18
N ALA A 112 -19.34 -11.33 12.44
CA ALA A 112 -20.31 -11.43 11.35
C ALA A 112 -19.78 -12.35 10.23
N TYR A 113 -18.51 -12.17 9.83
CA TYR A 113 -17.88 -13.03 8.84
C TYR A 113 -17.53 -14.42 9.37
N MET A 114 -17.02 -14.49 10.60
CA MET A 114 -16.44 -15.73 11.17
C MET A 114 -17.49 -16.66 11.79
N SER A 115 -18.75 -16.22 11.98
CA SER A 115 -19.79 -17.00 12.67
C SER A 115 -20.10 -18.34 11.97
N ASP A 116 -20.20 -18.34 10.65
CA ASP A 116 -20.51 -19.55 9.88
C ASP A 116 -19.38 -20.58 9.97
N TYR A 117 -18.12 -20.11 9.88
CA TYR A 117 -16.93 -20.97 10.05
C TYR A 117 -16.87 -21.57 11.45
N THR A 118 -17.07 -20.76 12.48
CA THR A 118 -17.01 -21.24 13.86
C THR A 118 -18.19 -22.18 14.19
N THR A 119 -19.36 -21.95 13.61
CA THR A 119 -20.51 -22.87 13.74
C THR A 119 -20.20 -24.21 13.10
N HIS A 120 -19.64 -24.20 11.88
CA HIS A 120 -19.24 -25.44 11.22
C HIS A 120 -18.16 -26.18 12.01
N LEU A 121 -17.11 -25.49 12.44
CA LEU A 121 -16.02 -26.09 13.22
C LEU A 121 -16.52 -26.62 14.58
N ALA A 122 -17.47 -25.94 15.23
CA ALA A 122 -18.09 -26.42 16.47
C ALA A 122 -18.84 -27.75 16.28
N SER A 123 -19.39 -28.01 15.10
CA SER A 123 -20.00 -29.29 14.79
C SER A 123 -19.01 -30.43 14.67
N LEU A 124 -17.75 -30.11 14.32
CA LEU A 124 -16.65 -31.08 14.17
C LEU A 124 -15.89 -31.30 15.49
N ASP A 125 -15.65 -30.22 16.23
CA ASP A 125 -14.97 -30.23 17.52
C ASP A 125 -15.72 -29.39 18.57
N PRO A 126 -16.73 -29.97 19.27
CA PRO A 126 -17.49 -29.25 20.27
C PRO A 126 -16.69 -29.02 21.57
N SER A 127 -15.48 -29.52 21.71
CA SER A 127 -14.65 -29.34 22.90
C SER A 127 -14.03 -27.93 22.99
N GLN A 128 -14.01 -27.19 21.89
CA GLN A 128 -13.44 -25.86 21.79
C GLN A 128 -14.43 -24.75 22.15
N SER A 129 -13.94 -23.67 22.74
CA SER A 129 -14.74 -22.46 23.03
C SER A 129 -14.88 -21.57 21.78
N TRP A 130 -15.70 -21.97 20.82
CA TRP A 130 -15.89 -21.22 19.57
C TRP A 130 -16.53 -19.85 19.79
N GLY A 131 -17.47 -19.73 20.74
CA GLY A 131 -18.05 -18.45 21.14
C GLY A 131 -17.00 -17.48 21.74
N GLY A 132 -16.05 -18.01 22.51
CA GLY A 132 -14.93 -17.23 23.03
C GLY A 132 -14.00 -16.71 21.92
N LYS A 133 -13.83 -17.50 20.86
CA LYS A 133 -13.05 -17.07 19.68
C LYS A 133 -13.74 -15.93 18.92
N LEU A 134 -15.07 -16.01 18.72
CA LEU A 134 -15.85 -14.92 18.11
C LEU A 134 -15.76 -13.63 18.93
N SER A 135 -15.90 -13.74 20.27
CA SER A 135 -15.73 -12.57 21.15
C SER A 135 -14.32 -11.96 21.08
N PHE A 136 -13.30 -12.79 20.89
CA PHE A 136 -11.94 -12.32 20.70
C PHE A 136 -11.78 -11.56 19.39
N PHE A 137 -12.35 -12.05 18.28
CA PHE A 137 -12.29 -11.34 16.97
C PHE A 137 -12.85 -9.93 17.09
N ASP A 138 -14.04 -9.79 17.69
CA ASP A 138 -14.67 -8.47 17.86
C ASP A 138 -13.87 -7.57 18.82
N ALA A 139 -13.46 -8.08 19.96
CA ALA A 139 -12.69 -7.32 20.93
C ALA A 139 -11.35 -6.85 20.35
N ARG A 140 -10.65 -7.73 19.62
CA ARG A 140 -9.39 -7.41 18.97
C ARG A 140 -9.58 -6.41 17.84
N GLY A 141 -10.57 -6.61 16.99
CA GLY A 141 -10.91 -5.71 15.89
C GLY A 141 -11.24 -4.31 16.39
N ASN A 142 -12.10 -4.19 17.38
CA ASN A 142 -12.48 -2.91 17.99
C ASN A 142 -11.28 -2.17 18.61
N TYR A 143 -10.39 -2.92 19.29
CA TYR A 143 -9.17 -2.32 19.82
C TYR A 143 -8.27 -1.79 18.70
N VAL A 144 -8.05 -2.58 17.64
CA VAL A 144 -7.23 -2.18 16.49
C VAL A 144 -7.79 -0.92 15.84
N LEU A 145 -9.09 -0.86 15.55
CA LEU A 145 -9.75 0.32 14.98
C LEU A 145 -9.58 1.54 15.89
N THR A 146 -9.69 1.37 17.21
CA THR A 146 -9.47 2.46 18.18
C THR A 146 -8.03 2.98 18.10
N GLN A 147 -7.03 2.09 17.99
CA GLN A 147 -5.62 2.52 17.86
C GLN A 147 -5.34 3.24 16.54
N ILE A 148 -5.95 2.79 15.44
CA ILE A 148 -5.86 3.46 14.14
C ILE A 148 -6.46 4.86 14.25
N ASN A 149 -7.69 4.98 14.73
CA ASN A 149 -8.40 6.27 14.86
C ASN A 149 -7.68 7.26 15.78
N ASN A 150 -7.04 6.77 16.83
CA ASN A 150 -6.24 7.61 17.73
C ASN A 150 -4.93 8.10 17.09
N SER A 151 -4.41 7.37 16.12
CA SER A 151 -3.17 7.72 15.41
C SER A 151 -3.42 8.61 14.19
N ILE A 152 -4.44 8.27 13.40
CA ILE A 152 -4.87 9.00 12.20
C ILE A 152 -6.39 9.11 12.29
N ALA A 153 -6.88 10.30 12.66
CA ALA A 153 -8.31 10.53 12.81
C ALA A 153 -9.05 10.32 11.48
N PRO A 154 -10.24 9.69 11.50
CA PRO A 154 -11.03 9.56 10.28
C PRO A 154 -11.38 10.92 9.67
N ILE A 155 -11.11 11.05 8.38
CA ILE A 155 -11.46 12.21 7.54
C ILE A 155 -12.13 11.73 6.26
N ASN A 156 -12.87 12.61 5.61
CA ASN A 156 -13.41 12.36 4.28
C ASN A 156 -12.31 12.44 3.23
N PHE A 157 -12.56 11.85 2.08
CA PHE A 157 -11.74 12.10 0.90
C PHE A 157 -12.15 13.44 0.30
N GLU A 158 -11.18 14.35 0.15
CA GLU A 158 -11.44 15.67 -0.44
C GLU A 158 -10.19 16.26 -1.10
N LEU A 159 -10.38 17.09 -2.09
CA LEU A 159 -9.33 17.87 -2.72
C LEU A 159 -9.08 19.15 -1.92
N THR A 160 -7.82 19.42 -1.60
CA THR A 160 -7.41 20.65 -0.92
C THR A 160 -6.89 21.71 -1.90
N THR A 161 -6.60 21.32 -3.14
CA THR A 161 -6.24 22.25 -4.21
C THR A 161 -7.44 23.14 -4.55
N PRO A 162 -7.29 24.49 -4.53
CA PRO A 162 -8.38 25.38 -4.90
C PRO A 162 -8.88 25.17 -6.33
N SER A 163 -10.20 25.22 -6.52
CA SER A 163 -10.87 25.17 -7.82
C SER A 163 -11.43 26.55 -8.19
N PRO A 164 -11.25 27.08 -9.43
CA PRO A 164 -10.45 26.50 -10.50
C PRO A 164 -8.93 26.60 -10.25
N LEU A 165 -8.19 25.59 -10.71
CA LEU A 165 -6.73 25.60 -10.76
C LEU A 165 -6.27 26.08 -12.14
N THR A 166 -5.40 27.09 -12.21
CA THR A 166 -4.84 27.56 -13.48
C THR A 166 -3.42 27.02 -13.68
N VAL A 167 -3.18 26.39 -14.85
CA VAL A 167 -1.88 25.86 -15.24
C VAL A 167 -1.54 26.29 -16.68
N ALA A 168 -0.27 26.07 -17.08
CA ALA A 168 0.21 26.31 -18.44
C ALA A 168 1.02 25.13 -18.99
N SER A 169 0.81 23.93 -18.42
CA SER A 169 1.49 22.68 -18.78
C SER A 169 0.47 21.60 -19.08
N SER A 170 0.92 20.49 -19.71
CA SER A 170 0.08 19.32 -19.96
C SER A 170 -0.17 18.46 -18.72
N THR A 171 0.32 18.90 -17.56
CA THR A 171 0.09 18.26 -16.26
C THR A 171 -0.32 19.29 -15.23
N ALA A 172 -1.16 18.89 -14.29
CA ALA A 172 -1.55 19.66 -13.11
C ALA A 172 -1.27 18.85 -11.85
N THR A 173 -0.56 19.44 -10.90
CA THR A 173 -0.37 18.86 -9.57
C THR A 173 -1.57 19.23 -8.71
N ILE A 174 -2.29 18.24 -8.19
CA ILE A 174 -3.39 18.41 -7.26
C ILE A 174 -3.04 17.78 -5.90
N SER A 175 -3.63 18.33 -4.86
CA SER A 175 -3.47 17.88 -3.49
C SER A 175 -4.82 17.58 -2.88
N GLY A 176 -4.83 16.67 -1.91
CA GLY A 176 -6.04 16.31 -1.19
C GLY A 176 -5.73 15.60 0.11
N GLU A 177 -6.79 15.21 0.79
CA GLU A 177 -6.77 14.42 2.01
C GLU A 177 -7.58 13.14 1.81
N GLY A 178 -7.25 12.10 2.57
CA GLY A 178 -7.98 10.83 2.55
C GLY A 178 -7.52 9.92 3.65
N TRP A 179 -8.47 9.31 4.34
CA TRP A 179 -8.17 8.44 5.46
C TRP A 179 -7.52 7.12 5.03
N VAL A 180 -7.09 6.31 5.98
CA VAL A 180 -6.35 5.04 5.76
C VAL A 180 -7.12 4.00 4.93
N ASN A 181 -8.44 4.11 4.80
CA ASN A 181 -9.27 3.25 3.96
C ASN A 181 -9.11 3.50 2.45
N VAL A 182 -8.56 4.66 2.04
CA VAL A 182 -8.24 4.94 0.64
C VAL A 182 -7.00 4.16 0.25
N ARG A 183 -7.14 3.18 -0.64
CA ARG A 183 -6.02 2.37 -1.18
C ARG A 183 -5.49 2.95 -2.47
N GLU A 184 -6.37 3.32 -3.38
CA GLU A 184 -6.04 3.83 -4.70
C GLU A 184 -6.82 5.10 -4.99
N ILE A 185 -6.20 5.98 -5.76
CA ILE A 185 -6.83 7.18 -6.31
C ILE A 185 -6.73 7.07 -7.82
N ARG A 186 -7.84 7.34 -8.51
CA ARG A 186 -7.94 7.26 -9.97
C ARG A 186 -8.55 8.53 -10.55
N LEU A 187 -8.22 8.80 -11.80
CA LEU A 187 -8.97 9.76 -12.61
C LEU A 187 -10.20 9.06 -13.18
N SER A 188 -11.37 9.65 -13.06
CA SER A 188 -12.62 9.05 -13.54
C SER A 188 -12.54 8.71 -15.01
N GLY A 189 -13.01 7.51 -15.36
CA GLY A 189 -12.88 6.95 -16.70
C GLY A 189 -11.55 6.28 -17.01
N GLY A 190 -10.55 6.39 -16.14
CA GLY A 190 -9.30 5.63 -16.23
C GLY A 190 -9.38 4.30 -15.50
N SER A 191 -8.66 3.28 -16.00
CA SER A 191 -8.57 1.97 -15.35
C SER A 191 -7.43 1.89 -14.33
N ASP A 192 -6.38 2.69 -14.53
CA ASP A 192 -5.14 2.59 -13.80
C ASP A 192 -5.11 3.55 -12.61
N PRO A 193 -4.57 3.12 -11.46
CA PRO A 193 -4.33 4.00 -10.33
C PRO A 193 -3.32 5.10 -10.69
N LEU A 194 -3.57 6.31 -10.19
CA LEU A 194 -2.61 7.40 -10.24
C LEU A 194 -1.41 7.11 -9.33
N THR A 195 -0.25 7.62 -9.69
CA THR A 195 0.94 7.57 -8.85
C THR A 195 0.87 8.65 -7.78
N VAL A 196 0.33 8.30 -6.62
CA VAL A 196 0.06 9.24 -5.51
C VAL A 196 1.25 9.29 -4.56
N GLU A 197 1.69 10.48 -4.21
CA GLU A 197 2.66 10.72 -3.14
C GLU A 197 1.91 11.08 -1.85
N TRP A 198 1.93 10.19 -0.86
CA TRP A 198 1.41 10.45 0.48
C TRP A 198 2.50 11.16 1.31
N THR A 199 2.27 12.41 1.65
CA THR A 199 3.24 13.24 2.37
C THR A 199 3.25 12.94 3.87
N ASP A 200 2.10 12.47 4.39
CA ASP A 200 1.93 12.03 5.78
C ASP A 200 0.88 10.90 5.89
N GLY A 201 0.11 10.84 6.97
CA GLY A 201 -0.89 9.79 7.22
C GLY A 201 -2.18 9.94 6.42
N ASP A 202 -2.49 11.13 5.95
CA ASP A 202 -3.78 11.48 5.36
C ASP A 202 -3.69 12.46 4.18
N SER A 203 -2.61 13.24 4.05
CA SER A 203 -2.42 14.21 2.97
C SER A 203 -1.65 13.60 1.79
N TRP A 204 -2.05 13.96 0.58
CA TRP A 204 -1.45 13.42 -0.63
C TRP A 204 -1.35 14.48 -1.75
N THR A 205 -0.47 14.18 -2.71
CA THR A 205 -0.33 14.92 -3.98
C THR A 205 -0.26 13.95 -5.15
N VAL A 206 -0.70 14.40 -6.32
CA VAL A 206 -0.64 13.64 -7.57
C VAL A 206 -0.59 14.58 -8.76
N ASP A 207 0.11 14.15 -9.80
CA ASP A 207 0.08 14.80 -11.11
C ASP A 207 -0.95 14.14 -12.01
N ILE A 208 -1.85 14.93 -12.60
CA ILE A 208 -2.82 14.46 -13.57
C ILE A 208 -2.56 15.09 -14.95
N PRO A 209 -2.79 14.34 -16.04
CA PRO A 209 -2.73 14.90 -17.40
C PRO A 209 -3.91 15.86 -17.63
N VAL A 210 -3.64 17.02 -18.19
CA VAL A 210 -4.66 18.05 -18.45
C VAL A 210 -4.51 18.60 -19.87
N ALA A 211 -5.60 18.55 -20.64
CA ALA A 211 -5.67 19.15 -21.98
C ALA A 211 -5.72 20.68 -21.93
N PRO A 212 -5.33 21.38 -23.01
CA PRO A 212 -5.57 22.82 -23.14
C PRO A 212 -7.06 23.15 -23.07
N GLY A 213 -7.41 24.22 -22.34
CA GLY A 213 -8.80 24.65 -22.15
C GLY A 213 -9.22 24.61 -20.70
N SER A 214 -10.54 24.60 -20.48
CA SER A 214 -11.14 24.54 -19.15
C SER A 214 -11.96 23.26 -19.03
N ASP A 215 -11.50 22.33 -18.20
CA ASP A 215 -12.13 21.02 -18.03
C ASP A 215 -12.38 20.70 -16.55
N LEU A 216 -13.44 19.90 -16.32
CA LEU A 216 -13.77 19.35 -15.00
C LEU A 216 -13.20 17.94 -14.87
N TYR A 217 -12.34 17.73 -13.89
CA TYR A 217 -11.75 16.44 -13.56
C TYR A 217 -12.41 15.88 -12.31
N THR A 218 -12.79 14.61 -12.36
CA THR A 218 -13.31 13.86 -11.19
C THR A 218 -12.24 12.90 -10.71
N ILE A 219 -11.90 13.01 -9.44
CA ILE A 219 -10.93 12.15 -8.77
C ILE A 219 -11.70 11.17 -7.90
N GLU A 220 -11.38 9.89 -8.03
CA GLU A 220 -12.09 8.78 -7.42
C GLU A 220 -11.19 8.06 -6.41
N ALA A 221 -11.71 7.80 -5.21
CA ALA A 221 -11.03 7.06 -4.16
C ALA A 221 -11.59 5.64 -4.05
N TYR A 222 -10.71 4.64 -3.99
CA TYR A 222 -11.04 3.23 -3.91
C TYR A 222 -10.45 2.59 -2.66
N ASP A 223 -11.17 1.64 -2.07
CA ASP A 223 -10.73 0.86 -0.92
C ASP A 223 -9.79 -0.31 -1.30
N PHE A 224 -9.38 -1.09 -0.30
CA PHE A 224 -8.51 -2.27 -0.47
C PHE A 224 -9.20 -3.44 -1.19
N SER A 225 -10.51 -3.42 -1.32
CA SER A 225 -11.32 -4.40 -2.07
C SER A 225 -11.64 -3.93 -3.48
N GLY A 226 -11.20 -2.72 -3.86
CA GLY A 226 -11.45 -2.12 -5.17
C GLY A 226 -12.83 -1.49 -5.31
N ASN A 227 -13.54 -1.23 -4.21
CA ASN A 227 -14.82 -0.52 -4.24
C ASN A 227 -14.57 1.00 -4.25
N LEU A 228 -15.34 1.72 -5.06
CA LEU A 228 -15.40 3.17 -5.01
C LEU A 228 -16.01 3.59 -3.67
N ILE A 229 -15.29 4.43 -2.91
CA ILE A 229 -15.70 4.89 -1.59
C ILE A 229 -16.06 6.38 -1.55
N ASP A 230 -15.43 7.18 -2.40
CA ASP A 230 -15.72 8.63 -2.49
C ASP A 230 -15.23 9.22 -3.80
N THR A 231 -15.69 10.44 -4.13
CA THR A 231 -15.24 11.21 -5.30
C THR A 231 -15.21 12.70 -4.96
N ASP A 232 -14.26 13.41 -5.58
CA ASP A 232 -14.26 14.87 -5.56
C ASP A 232 -13.87 15.44 -6.93
N THR A 233 -14.12 16.72 -7.17
CA THR A 233 -13.97 17.33 -8.49
C THR A 233 -13.17 18.63 -8.45
N ILE A 234 -12.40 18.87 -9.52
CA ILE A 234 -11.66 20.11 -9.71
C ILE A 234 -11.79 20.60 -11.14
N THR A 235 -12.04 21.88 -11.30
CA THR A 235 -11.91 22.56 -12.60
C THR A 235 -10.46 22.95 -12.80
N VAL A 236 -9.89 22.59 -13.96
CA VAL A 236 -8.54 23.02 -14.34
C VAL A 236 -8.61 23.86 -15.60
N ASP A 237 -8.13 25.11 -15.49
CA ASP A 237 -7.99 26.06 -16.60
C ASP A 237 -6.55 25.99 -17.13
N ASN A 238 -6.34 25.19 -18.18
CA ASN A 238 -5.02 25.04 -18.80
C ASN A 238 -4.84 26.04 -19.95
N ASN A 239 -4.04 27.08 -19.72
CA ASN A 239 -3.67 28.10 -20.71
C ASN A 239 -2.49 27.69 -21.60
N GLY A 240 -1.95 26.50 -21.43
CA GLY A 240 -0.91 25.91 -22.28
C GLY A 240 -1.47 25.44 -23.63
N THR A 241 -0.57 25.06 -24.50
CA THR A 241 -0.90 24.55 -25.86
C THR A 241 -0.41 23.13 -26.07
N VAL A 242 0.19 22.51 -25.08
CA VAL A 242 0.76 21.15 -25.15
C VAL A 242 -0.29 20.17 -24.70
N GLU A 243 -0.67 19.25 -25.61
CA GLU A 243 -1.55 18.15 -25.29
C GLU A 243 -0.82 17.08 -24.47
N PRO A 244 -1.48 16.46 -23.49
CA PRO A 244 -0.93 15.29 -22.80
C PRO A 244 -0.64 14.13 -23.75
N ALA A 245 0.37 13.34 -23.45
CA ALA A 245 0.62 12.12 -24.22
C ALA A 245 -0.54 11.14 -24.11
N SER A 246 -0.96 10.60 -25.24
CA SER A 246 -2.07 9.64 -25.34
C SER A 246 -1.82 8.69 -26.51
N ALA A 247 -2.59 7.61 -26.60
CA ALA A 247 -2.52 6.68 -27.73
C ALA A 247 -2.85 7.31 -29.10
N SER A 248 -3.42 8.54 -29.10
CA SER A 248 -3.75 9.26 -30.34
C SER A 248 -2.62 10.15 -30.83
N ASN A 249 -1.70 10.57 -29.97
CA ASN A 249 -0.63 11.50 -30.28
C ASN A 249 0.78 11.02 -29.91
N LEU A 250 0.91 9.84 -29.34
CA LEU A 250 2.16 9.18 -29.02
C LEU A 250 2.17 7.76 -29.57
N ALA A 251 3.23 7.39 -30.26
CA ALA A 251 3.45 6.03 -30.73
C ALA A 251 4.92 5.65 -30.48
N VAL A 252 5.16 4.43 -30.09
CA VAL A 252 6.52 3.89 -30.03
C VAL A 252 6.99 3.70 -31.49
N SER A 253 8.02 4.44 -31.89
CA SER A 253 8.59 4.39 -33.24
C SER A 253 9.77 3.44 -33.34
N GLU A 254 10.49 3.27 -32.24
CA GLU A 254 11.64 2.36 -32.15
C GLU A 254 11.75 1.74 -30.76
N LEU A 255 12.16 0.48 -30.74
CA LEU A 255 12.49 -0.25 -29.53
C LEU A 255 13.87 -0.90 -29.71
N MET A 256 14.88 -0.40 -29.03
CA MET A 256 16.17 -1.06 -28.96
C MET A 256 16.19 -1.98 -27.75
N TYR A 257 15.96 -3.23 -28.01
CA TYR A 257 16.03 -4.31 -27.03
C TYR A 257 17.21 -5.21 -27.33
N HIS A 258 18.04 -5.45 -26.32
CA HIS A 258 19.21 -6.29 -26.41
C HIS A 258 20.23 -5.84 -27.50
N PRO A 259 20.78 -4.61 -27.37
CA PRO A 259 21.72 -4.06 -28.31
C PRO A 259 23.01 -4.87 -28.40
N SER A 260 23.81 -4.63 -29.43
CA SER A 260 25.12 -5.26 -29.56
C SER A 260 26.08 -4.86 -28.44
N ALA A 261 27.04 -5.71 -28.11
CA ALA A 261 28.07 -5.39 -27.14
C ALA A 261 28.79 -4.06 -27.46
N PRO A 262 29.13 -3.25 -26.45
CA PRO A 262 29.79 -1.97 -26.64
C PRO A 262 31.07 -2.09 -27.48
N THR A 263 31.28 -1.14 -28.36
CA THR A 263 32.52 -1.03 -29.15
C THR A 263 33.71 -0.65 -28.27
N ALA A 264 34.93 -0.84 -28.76
CA ALA A 264 36.13 -0.43 -28.04
C ALA A 264 36.17 1.08 -27.71
N ALA A 265 35.57 1.92 -28.57
CA ALA A 265 35.46 3.36 -28.33
C ALA A 265 34.48 3.68 -27.18
N GLU A 266 33.35 3.02 -27.14
CA GLU A 266 32.35 3.16 -26.09
C GLU A 266 32.88 2.66 -24.73
N VAL A 267 33.55 1.50 -24.71
CA VAL A 267 34.24 0.99 -23.51
C VAL A 267 35.27 1.98 -23.00
N SER A 268 36.06 2.59 -23.94
CA SER A 268 37.05 3.61 -23.57
C SER A 268 36.41 4.89 -23.03
N ALA A 269 35.18 5.19 -23.42
CA ALA A 269 34.38 6.31 -22.90
C ALA A 269 33.66 6.00 -21.57
N GLY A 270 33.78 4.76 -21.08
CA GLY A 270 33.21 4.34 -19.79
C GLY A 270 31.87 3.58 -19.88
N PHE A 271 31.37 3.34 -21.10
CA PHE A 271 30.14 2.58 -21.32
C PHE A 271 30.48 1.09 -21.50
N THR A 272 30.48 0.34 -20.41
CA THR A 272 30.87 -1.07 -20.36
C THR A 272 29.73 -2.05 -20.33
N ASP A 273 28.52 -1.56 -20.03
CA ASP A 273 27.31 -2.36 -19.91
C ASP A 273 26.43 -2.18 -21.15
N VAL A 274 26.03 -3.30 -21.76
CA VAL A 274 25.20 -3.31 -22.97
C VAL A 274 23.79 -2.76 -22.69
N ASP A 275 23.28 -2.95 -21.49
CA ASP A 275 21.94 -2.50 -21.09
C ASP A 275 21.81 -0.96 -21.03
N LEU A 276 22.95 -0.24 -20.97
CA LEU A 276 22.97 1.23 -21.06
C LEU A 276 22.59 1.76 -22.46
N PHE A 277 22.50 0.91 -23.46
CA PHE A 277 22.10 1.26 -24.82
C PHE A 277 20.67 0.78 -25.17
N GLU A 278 19.95 0.23 -24.21
CA GLU A 278 18.52 -0.06 -24.38
C GLU A 278 17.71 1.25 -24.34
N PHE A 279 16.76 1.40 -25.27
CA PHE A 279 15.88 2.57 -25.30
C PHE A 279 14.55 2.27 -25.97
N ILE A 280 13.58 3.15 -25.71
CA ILE A 280 12.29 3.24 -26.41
C ILE A 280 12.18 4.65 -26.96
N GLU A 281 11.91 4.78 -28.27
CA GLU A 281 11.66 6.05 -28.95
C GLU A 281 10.22 6.17 -29.46
#